data_c088d5dda1b5b8e4b7354f16c911f01e
#
_entry.id   c088d5dda1b5b8e4b7354f16c911f01e
#
_cell.length_a   1.000
_cell.length_b   1.000
_cell.length_c   1.000
_cell.angle_alpha   90.00
_cell.angle_beta   90.00
_cell.angle_gamma   90.00
#
_symmetry.space_group_name_H-M   'P 1'
#
loop_
_entity.id
_entity.type
_entity.pdbx_description
1 polymer ?
#
loop_
_entity_poly.entity_id
_entity_poly.type
_entity_poly.pdbx_seq_one_letter_code
_entity_poly.pdbx_strand_id
1 'polypeptide(L)'
;MPLSLDSIVVASPDQVSSDLAGETVLLSMTSAKYYGFAGVGSRIWELIATATPVRSVCDTIAAEYDVSRQECEADVLGFLEQCVKSGLVEVRSGA
;
A
#
# COMPACT_ATOMS: atom_id res chain seq x y z
N MET A 1 -1.84 -4.27 -15.88
CA MET A 1 -2.60 -3.01 -15.93
C MET A 1 -2.08 -2.06 -14.87
N PRO A 2 -1.78 -0.82 -15.23
CA PRO A 2 -1.35 0.13 -14.21
C PRO A 2 -2.52 0.50 -13.29
N LEU A 3 -2.18 0.80 -12.06
CA LEU A 3 -3.16 1.28 -11.09
C LEU A 3 -3.60 2.69 -11.44
N SER A 4 -4.81 3.02 -11.06
CA SER A 4 -5.33 4.38 -11.15
C SER A 4 -5.87 4.80 -9.78
N LEU A 5 -6.25 6.06 -9.66
CA LEU A 5 -6.85 6.56 -8.43
C LEU A 5 -8.18 5.89 -8.11
N ASP A 6 -8.84 5.33 -9.11
CA ASP A 6 -10.12 4.65 -8.92
C ASP A 6 -9.97 3.15 -8.64
N SER A 7 -8.75 2.63 -8.72
CA SER A 7 -8.50 1.23 -8.36
C SER A 7 -8.73 1.00 -6.88
N ILE A 8 -9.28 -0.15 -6.53
CA ILE A 8 -9.45 -0.54 -5.13
C ILE A 8 -8.38 -1.57 -4.82
N VAL A 9 -7.64 -1.34 -3.74
CA VAL A 9 -6.53 -2.20 -3.34
C VAL A 9 -6.75 -2.71 -1.92
N VAL A 10 -6.19 -3.88 -1.65
CA VAL A 10 -6.25 -4.51 -0.33
C VAL A 10 -5.00 -5.36 -0.15
N ALA A 11 -4.51 -5.43 1.09
CA ALA A 11 -3.37 -6.28 1.40
C ALA A 11 -3.73 -7.74 1.11
N SER A 12 -2.81 -8.45 0.45
CA SER A 12 -3.02 -9.87 0.15
C SER A 12 -3.13 -10.66 1.46
N PRO A 13 -3.99 -11.69 1.53
CA PRO A 13 -4.08 -12.50 2.73
C PRO A 13 -2.92 -13.48 2.91
N ASP A 14 -2.04 -13.64 1.90
CA ASP A 14 -0.98 -14.65 1.91
C ASP A 14 0.32 -14.14 2.54
N GLN A 15 0.21 -13.34 3.57
CA GLN A 15 1.39 -12.78 4.25
C GLN A 15 1.09 -12.55 5.72
N VAL A 16 2.16 -12.54 6.51
CA VAL A 16 2.11 -12.20 7.93
C VAL A 16 2.83 -10.88 8.12
N SER A 17 2.23 -9.97 8.85
CA SER A 17 2.84 -8.67 9.12
C SER A 17 3.01 -8.44 10.61
N SER A 18 4.03 -7.68 10.96
CA SER A 18 4.31 -7.28 12.34
C SER A 18 4.76 -5.83 12.34
N ASP A 19 4.30 -5.08 13.34
CA ASP A 19 4.76 -3.71 13.55
C ASP A 19 5.84 -3.71 14.60
N LEU A 20 7.02 -3.23 14.23
CA LEU A 20 8.17 -3.15 15.13
C LEU A 20 8.70 -1.72 15.14
N ALA A 21 8.46 -1.01 16.23
CA ALA A 21 8.99 0.35 16.42
C ALA A 21 8.68 1.30 15.26
N GLY A 22 7.45 1.28 14.76
CA GLY A 22 7.02 2.16 13.68
C GLY A 22 7.35 1.64 12.28
N GLU A 23 7.94 0.46 12.18
CA GLU A 23 8.19 -0.19 10.91
C GLU A 23 7.30 -1.40 10.76
N THR A 24 6.88 -1.68 9.53
CA THR A 24 6.09 -2.85 9.22
C THR A 24 6.97 -3.87 8.52
N VAL A 25 7.03 -5.09 9.08
CA VAL A 25 7.78 -6.20 8.48
C VAL A 25 6.78 -7.23 8.00
N LEU A 26 6.92 -7.63 6.76
CA LEU A 26 6.03 -8.61 6.12
C LEU A 26 6.81 -9.87 5.76
N LEU A 27 6.17 -11.01 5.95
CA LEU A 27 6.66 -12.27 5.41
C LEU A 27 5.62 -12.77 4.40
N SER A 28 6.03 -12.86 3.15
CA SER A 28 5.17 -13.42 2.11
C SER A 28 5.19 -14.94 2.24
N MET A 29 4.02 -15.54 2.46
CA MET A 29 3.91 -16.99 2.60
C MET A 29 4.13 -17.71 1.28
N THR A 30 3.87 -17.03 0.15
CA THR A 30 4.03 -17.62 -1.17
C THR A 30 5.48 -17.68 -1.62
N SER A 31 6.21 -16.57 -1.46
CA SER A 31 7.60 -16.47 -1.93
C SER A 31 8.64 -16.66 -0.84
N ALA A 32 8.21 -16.72 0.43
CA ALA A 32 9.06 -16.83 1.60
C ALA A 32 10.07 -15.67 1.68
N LYS A 33 9.68 -14.49 1.20
CA LYS A 33 10.53 -13.31 1.24
C LYS A 33 10.03 -12.35 2.30
N TYR A 34 10.98 -11.62 2.88
CA TYR A 34 10.68 -10.56 3.85
C TYR A 34 10.68 -9.21 3.16
N TYR A 35 9.79 -8.36 3.59
CA TYR A 35 9.70 -6.98 3.11
C TYR A 35 9.58 -6.05 4.32
N GLY A 36 10.22 -4.89 4.24
CA GLY A 36 10.16 -3.91 5.32
C GLY A 36 9.64 -2.58 4.81
N PHE A 37 8.70 -1.99 5.51
CA PHE A 37 8.17 -0.66 5.20
C PHE A 37 8.33 0.23 6.42
N ALA A 38 8.61 1.50 6.18
CA ALA A 38 8.72 2.50 7.23
C ALA A 38 8.07 3.79 6.77
N GLY A 39 7.71 4.65 7.71
CA GLY A 39 7.15 5.96 7.39
C GLY A 39 5.87 5.88 6.57
N VAL A 40 5.84 6.57 5.44
CA VAL A 40 4.67 6.62 4.57
C VAL A 40 4.25 5.24 4.08
N GLY A 41 5.22 4.39 3.73
CA GLY A 41 4.93 3.03 3.28
C GLY A 41 4.21 2.22 4.33
N SER A 42 4.64 2.32 5.59
CA SER A 42 3.99 1.63 6.70
C SER A 42 2.57 2.14 6.89
N ARG A 43 2.37 3.46 6.77
CA ARG A 43 1.03 4.05 6.91
C ARG A 43 0.10 3.60 5.79
N ILE A 44 0.60 3.55 4.56
CA ILE A 44 -0.18 3.06 3.42
C ILE A 44 -0.62 1.62 3.69
N TRP A 45 0.30 0.80 4.20
CA TRP A 45 0.01 -0.59 4.51
C TRP A 45 -1.14 -0.73 5.50
N GLU A 46 -1.15 0.10 6.54
CA GLU A 46 -2.25 0.10 7.50
C GLU A 46 -3.60 0.44 6.83
N LEU A 47 -3.59 1.40 5.92
CA LEU A 47 -4.81 1.87 5.28
C LEU A 47 -5.44 0.82 4.37
N ILE A 48 -4.64 -0.05 3.77
CA ILE A 48 -5.13 -1.07 2.85
C ILE A 48 -5.38 -2.42 3.52
N ALA A 49 -5.39 -2.46 4.84
CA ALA A 49 -5.79 -3.67 5.58
C ALA A 49 -7.22 -4.09 5.20
N THR A 50 -8.03 -3.13 4.81
CA THR A 50 -9.34 -3.37 4.21
C THR A 50 -9.33 -2.79 2.80
N ALA A 51 -10.21 -3.29 1.93
CA ALA A 51 -10.27 -2.81 0.54
C ALA A 51 -10.54 -1.31 0.52
N THR A 52 -9.66 -0.55 -0.13
CA THR A 52 -9.67 0.92 -0.10
C THR A 52 -9.35 1.46 -1.48
N PRO A 53 -10.10 2.47 -1.98
CA PRO A 53 -9.72 3.13 -3.23
C PRO A 53 -8.39 3.85 -3.07
N VAL A 54 -7.55 3.81 -4.11
CA VAL A 54 -6.26 4.50 -4.08
C VAL A 54 -6.44 5.98 -3.77
N ARG A 55 -7.48 6.60 -4.30
CA ARG A 55 -7.81 8.01 -4.04
C ARG A 55 -7.92 8.29 -2.54
N SER A 56 -8.59 7.40 -1.80
CA SER A 56 -8.75 7.55 -0.34
C SER A 56 -7.42 7.42 0.38
N VAL A 57 -6.54 6.53 -0.08
CA VAL A 57 -5.19 6.42 0.47
C VAL A 57 -4.45 7.74 0.27
N CYS A 58 -4.52 8.32 -0.93
CA CYS A 58 -3.88 9.60 -1.22
C CYS A 58 -4.45 10.72 -0.35
N ASP A 59 -5.77 10.74 -0.15
CA ASP A 59 -6.40 11.76 0.70
C ASP A 59 -5.83 11.73 2.11
N THR A 60 -5.71 10.54 2.68
CA THR A 60 -5.20 10.36 4.04
C THR A 60 -3.73 10.75 4.13
N ILE A 61 -2.92 10.29 3.18
CA ILE A 61 -1.48 10.59 3.19
C ILE A 61 -1.24 12.09 3.00
N ALA A 62 -1.96 12.72 2.07
CA ALA A 62 -1.80 14.16 1.83
C ALA A 62 -2.23 14.99 3.04
N ALA A 63 -3.19 14.49 3.83
CA ALA A 63 -3.64 15.18 5.05
C ALA A 63 -2.65 15.02 6.21
N GLU A 64 -1.93 13.88 6.26
CA GLU A 64 -1.02 13.57 7.36
C GLU A 64 0.41 14.05 7.11
N TYR A 65 0.80 14.16 5.85
CA TYR A 65 2.17 14.51 5.47
C TYR A 65 2.16 15.79 4.64
N ASP A 66 3.21 16.57 4.78
CA ASP A 66 3.32 17.86 4.09
C ASP A 66 3.88 17.65 2.68
N VAL A 67 3.07 17.13 1.80
CA VAL A 67 3.43 16.87 0.40
C VAL A 67 2.34 17.41 -0.52
N SER A 68 2.73 17.79 -1.74
CA SER A 68 1.77 18.22 -2.73
C SER A 68 0.90 17.02 -3.15
N ARG A 69 -0.31 17.30 -3.61
CA ARG A 69 -1.22 16.25 -4.06
C ARG A 69 -0.61 15.46 -5.20
N GLN A 70 0.05 16.15 -6.13
CA GLN A 70 0.65 15.50 -7.28
C GLN A 70 1.77 14.54 -6.89
N GLU A 71 2.65 14.96 -5.98
CA GLU A 71 3.70 14.08 -5.48
C GLU A 71 3.13 12.90 -4.72
N CYS A 72 2.11 13.17 -3.90
CA CYS A 72 1.46 12.13 -3.11
C CYS A 72 0.88 11.05 -4.03
N GLU A 73 0.17 11.44 -5.06
CA GLU A 73 -0.43 10.49 -5.99
C GLU A 73 0.63 9.65 -6.70
N ALA A 74 1.71 10.29 -7.16
CA ALA A 74 2.80 9.58 -7.84
C ALA A 74 3.48 8.57 -6.90
N ASP A 75 3.75 8.99 -5.67
CA ASP A 75 4.43 8.13 -4.70
C ASP A 75 3.55 6.96 -4.26
N VAL A 76 2.28 7.22 -3.98
CA VAL A 76 1.35 6.18 -3.55
C VAL A 76 1.15 5.16 -4.67
N LEU A 77 0.91 5.63 -5.89
CA LEU A 77 0.73 4.73 -7.03
C LEU A 77 1.98 3.89 -7.28
N GLY A 78 3.16 4.51 -7.25
CA GLY A 78 4.42 3.79 -7.44
C GLY A 78 4.65 2.71 -6.38
N PHE A 79 4.40 3.05 -5.12
CA PHE A 79 4.52 2.11 -4.02
C PHE A 79 3.57 0.93 -4.18
N LEU A 80 2.30 1.22 -4.46
CA LEU A 80 1.29 0.16 -4.60
C LEU A 80 1.55 -0.71 -5.81
N GLU A 81 2.03 -0.14 -6.92
CA GLU A 81 2.37 -0.93 -8.10
C GLU A 81 3.50 -1.92 -7.81
N GLN A 82 4.51 -1.52 -7.03
CA GLN A 82 5.57 -2.42 -6.61
C GLN A 82 5.02 -3.54 -5.73
N CYS A 83 4.11 -3.20 -4.83
CA CYS A 83 3.49 -4.20 -3.96
C CYS A 83 2.65 -5.20 -4.75
N VAL A 84 1.94 -4.74 -5.76
CA VAL A 84 1.16 -5.64 -6.63
C VAL A 84 2.09 -6.60 -7.37
N LYS A 85 3.20 -6.09 -7.91
CA LYS A 85 4.18 -6.93 -8.61
C LYS A 85 4.79 -7.98 -7.68
N SER A 86 4.95 -7.65 -6.42
CA SER A 86 5.52 -8.57 -5.43
C SER A 86 4.48 -9.52 -4.84
N GLY A 87 3.22 -9.39 -5.23
CA GLY A 87 2.15 -10.25 -4.70
C GLY A 87 1.68 -9.87 -3.31
N LEU A 88 2.06 -8.70 -2.81
CA LEU A 88 1.69 -8.25 -1.46
C LEU A 88 0.34 -7.55 -1.42
N VAL A 89 -0.13 -7.05 -2.54
CA VAL A 89 -1.37 -6.28 -2.64
C VAL A 89 -2.20 -6.85 -3.79
N GLU A 90 -3.50 -6.98 -3.54
CA GLU A 90 -4.47 -7.37 -4.57
C GLU A 90 -5.20 -6.14 -5.05
N VAL A 91 -5.46 -6.10 -6.35
CA VAL A 91 -6.29 -5.06 -6.93
C VAL A 91 -7.68 -5.63 -7.10
N ARG A 92 -8.66 -4.96 -6.54
CA ARG A 92 -10.07 -5.30 -6.71
C ARG A 92 -10.70 -4.27 -7.60
N SER A 93 -11.47 -4.72 -8.58
CA SER A 93 -12.12 -3.81 -9.49
C SER A 93 -13.13 -2.97 -8.72
N GLY A 94 -12.99 -1.64 -8.82
CA GLY A 94 -13.93 -0.73 -8.23
C GLY A 94 -15.03 -0.31 -9.18
N ALA A 95 -14.98 -0.83 -10.36
CA ALA A 95 -15.91 -0.40 -11.40
C ALA A 95 -17.31 -0.86 -11.13
#